data_ee32062ecc67bb3e1bf1bc8d49f8bfce
#
_entry.id   ee32062ecc67bb3e1bf1bc8d49f8bfce
#
_cell.length_a   1.000
_cell.length_b   1.000
_cell.length_c   1.000
_cell.angle_alpha   90.00
_cell.angle_beta   90.00
_cell.angle_gamma   90.00
#
_symmetry.space_group_name_H-M   'P 1'
#
loop_
_entity.id
_entity.type
_entity.pdbx_description
1 polymer ?
#
loop_
_entity_poly.entity_id
_entity_poly.type
_entity_poly.pdbx_seq_one_letter_code
_entity_poly.pdbx_strand_id
1 'polypeptide(L)'
;TVYTENYNLISQDFYNKTIDSLDLNLISCTCGHSGCLIRYGSYIRNVQLTDRVLSLSVVRVYCKTCGHTHALLLSSMVPYSQIPLVLHVRLIHAYEHETGFRNILAEQYLVDENNLKSIIRNYRLHWKQRLLSMRLYLPDIPSLISGCFSLFSRQFMQIKSTSNKLFILPT
;
A
#
# COMPACT_ATOMS: atom_id res chain seq x y z
N THR A 1 1.84 6.38 3.68
CA THR A 1 1.72 5.99 2.26
C THR A 1 1.60 7.24 1.41
N VAL A 2 2.32 7.27 0.31
CA VAL A 2 2.29 8.34 -0.70
C VAL A 2 1.32 7.94 -1.80
N TYR A 3 0.36 8.78 -2.09
CA TYR A 3 -0.60 8.55 -3.17
C TYR A 3 0.09 8.67 -4.53
N THR A 4 -0.25 7.76 -5.45
CA THR A 4 0.20 7.80 -6.84
C THR A 4 -0.96 7.43 -7.76
N GLU A 5 -1.07 8.10 -8.91
CA GLU A 5 -2.11 7.79 -9.91
C GLU A 5 -1.77 6.51 -10.70
N ASN A 6 -0.49 6.22 -10.88
CA ASN A 6 -0.05 5.04 -11.62
C ASN A 6 0.19 3.85 -10.71
N TYR A 7 -0.86 3.05 -10.48
CA TYR A 7 -0.84 1.88 -9.57
C TYR A 7 -0.15 0.65 -10.14
N ASN A 8 0.09 0.61 -11.44
CA ASN A 8 0.73 -0.53 -12.13
C ASN A 8 2.24 -0.36 -12.22
N LEU A 9 2.73 0.88 -12.05
CA LEU A 9 4.16 1.16 -12.17
C LEU A 9 4.85 1.10 -10.82
N ILE A 10 5.66 0.07 -10.62
CA ILE A 10 6.56 -0.04 -9.47
C ILE A 10 7.96 -0.26 -10.01
N SER A 11 8.80 0.77 -9.92
CA SER A 11 10.24 0.72 -10.22
C SER A 11 11.00 1.62 -9.25
N GLN A 12 12.31 1.42 -9.12
CA GLN A 12 13.14 2.27 -8.26
C GLN A 12 13.13 3.72 -8.74
N ASP A 13 13.19 3.94 -10.07
CA ASP A 13 13.22 5.29 -10.64
C ASP A 13 11.89 6.03 -10.41
N PHE A 14 10.76 5.36 -10.62
CA PHE A 14 9.43 5.92 -10.34
C PHE A 14 9.28 6.24 -8.85
N TYR A 15 9.71 5.31 -7.99
CA TYR A 15 9.73 5.49 -6.55
C TYR A 15 10.55 6.72 -6.17
N ASN A 16 11.80 6.82 -6.64
CA ASN A 16 12.69 7.93 -6.33
C ASN A 16 12.10 9.27 -6.78
N LYS A 17 11.63 9.36 -8.03
CA LYS A 17 10.98 10.58 -8.55
C LYS A 17 9.81 11.03 -7.67
N THR A 18 8.96 10.08 -7.28
CA THR A 18 7.79 10.38 -6.43
C THR A 18 8.21 10.83 -5.03
N ILE A 19 9.19 10.17 -4.42
CA ILE A 19 9.64 10.52 -3.06
C ILE A 19 10.46 11.81 -3.03
N ASP A 20 11.24 12.07 -4.07
CA ASP A 20 12.07 13.27 -4.17
C ASP A 20 11.24 14.53 -4.46
N SER A 21 10.05 14.38 -5.06
CA SER A 21 9.11 15.49 -5.25
C SER A 21 8.40 15.92 -3.96
N LEU A 22 8.50 15.16 -2.86
CA LEU A 22 7.82 15.48 -1.62
C LEU A 22 8.57 16.55 -0.82
N ASP A 23 7.88 17.61 -0.44
CA ASP A 23 8.36 18.54 0.58
C ASP A 23 8.02 17.99 1.98
N LEU A 24 9.00 17.44 2.67
CA LEU A 24 8.84 16.87 4.01
C LEU A 24 8.41 17.93 5.06
N ASN A 25 8.63 19.22 4.81
CA ASN A 25 8.20 20.29 5.72
C ASN A 25 6.67 20.48 5.71
N LEU A 26 6.02 20.16 4.58
CA LEU A 26 4.57 20.26 4.44
C LEU A 26 3.85 19.01 4.99
N ILE A 27 4.59 17.94 5.26
CA ILE A 27 4.00 16.67 5.72
C ILE A 27 3.89 16.68 7.25
N SER A 28 2.66 16.47 7.73
CA SER A 28 2.42 16.30 9.16
C SER A 28 2.74 14.88 9.61
N CYS A 29 3.50 14.76 10.69
CA CYS A 29 3.65 13.47 11.39
C CYS A 29 2.35 13.08 12.08
N THR A 30 2.19 11.79 12.36
CA THR A 30 1.04 11.27 13.12
C THR A 30 0.95 11.78 14.56
N CYS A 31 2.01 12.43 15.08
CA CYS A 31 1.96 13.17 16.34
C CYS A 31 1.33 14.56 16.20
N GLY A 32 0.88 14.96 15.00
CA GLY A 32 0.22 16.23 14.73
C GLY A 32 1.15 17.38 14.34
N HIS A 33 2.48 17.22 14.41
CA HIS A 33 3.44 18.28 14.07
C HIS A 33 3.84 18.21 12.60
N SER A 34 3.92 19.36 11.93
CA SER A 34 4.47 19.53 10.58
C SER A 34 5.91 20.03 10.64
N GLY A 35 6.69 19.86 9.57
CA GLY A 35 8.10 20.30 9.50
C GLY A 35 9.06 19.54 10.41
N CYS A 36 8.59 18.47 11.04
CA CYS A 36 9.37 17.67 11.98
C CYS A 36 10.02 16.43 11.36
N LEU A 37 9.75 16.14 10.09
CA LEU A 37 10.23 14.95 9.42
C LEU A 37 11.54 15.20 8.69
N ILE A 38 12.52 14.34 8.92
CA ILE A 38 13.79 14.34 8.19
C ILE A 38 14.05 12.97 7.58
N ARG A 39 14.80 12.90 6.47
CA ARG A 39 15.28 11.62 5.92
C ARG A 39 16.20 10.94 6.93
N TYR A 40 15.98 9.65 7.16
CA TYR A 40 16.68 8.87 8.18
C TYR A 40 17.33 7.58 7.63
N GLY A 41 17.46 7.47 6.34
CA GLY A 41 18.01 6.30 5.67
C GLY A 41 16.99 5.53 4.86
N SER A 42 17.30 4.28 4.54
CA SER A 42 16.45 3.41 3.73
C SER A 42 16.54 1.96 4.20
N TYR A 43 15.67 1.10 3.65
CA TYR A 43 15.75 -0.35 3.80
C TYR A 43 15.29 -1.02 2.51
N ILE A 44 15.77 -2.24 2.27
CA ILE A 44 15.36 -3.01 1.10
C ILE A 44 14.01 -3.67 1.36
N ARG A 45 13.09 -3.48 0.43
CA ARG A 45 11.79 -4.12 0.40
C ARG A 45 11.60 -4.87 -0.91
N ASN A 46 11.33 -6.15 -0.82
CA ASN A 46 10.98 -6.96 -1.98
C ASN A 46 9.51 -6.74 -2.36
N VAL A 47 9.26 -6.56 -3.65
CA VAL A 47 7.92 -6.45 -4.26
C VAL A 47 7.81 -7.50 -5.34
N GLN A 48 6.82 -8.37 -5.25
CA GLN A 48 6.54 -9.44 -6.20
C GLN A 48 5.78 -8.86 -7.40
N LEU A 49 6.48 -8.65 -8.50
CA LEU A 49 5.87 -8.29 -9.79
C LEU A 49 5.44 -9.56 -10.54
N THR A 50 4.85 -9.40 -11.72
CA THR A 50 4.35 -10.52 -12.54
C THR A 50 5.46 -11.49 -12.94
N ASP A 51 6.62 -10.95 -13.32
CA ASP A 51 7.72 -11.68 -13.94
C ASP A 51 8.96 -11.80 -13.04
N ARG A 52 9.04 -11.02 -11.97
CA ARG A 52 10.23 -10.95 -11.11
C ARG A 52 9.94 -10.41 -9.72
N VAL A 53 10.91 -10.59 -8.83
CA VAL A 53 10.97 -9.86 -7.55
C VAL A 53 11.82 -8.61 -7.72
N LEU A 54 11.24 -7.46 -7.46
CA LEU A 54 11.93 -6.18 -7.42
C LEU A 54 12.38 -5.87 -5.99
N SER A 55 13.68 -5.69 -5.80
CA SER A 55 14.24 -5.18 -4.54
C SER A 55 14.26 -3.65 -4.57
N LEU A 56 13.36 -3.04 -3.81
CA LEU A 56 13.16 -1.60 -3.76
C LEU A 56 13.82 -0.99 -2.52
N SER A 57 14.67 0.02 -2.71
CA SER A 57 15.22 0.81 -1.59
C SER A 57 14.19 1.83 -1.14
N VAL A 58 13.56 1.57 0.01
CA VAL A 58 12.48 2.38 0.57
C VAL A 58 13.01 3.37 1.57
N VAL A 59 12.74 4.65 1.36
CA VAL A 59 13.15 5.75 2.23
C VAL A 59 12.40 5.70 3.57
N ARG A 60 13.14 5.92 4.64
CA ARG A 60 12.60 6.15 5.99
C ARG A 60 12.76 7.61 6.37
N VAL A 61 11.76 8.13 7.05
CA VAL A 61 11.79 9.45 7.67
C VAL A 61 11.68 9.30 9.19
N TYR A 62 12.32 10.20 9.91
CA TYR A 62 12.31 10.28 11.36
C TYR A 62 11.64 11.58 11.80
N CYS A 63 10.77 11.50 12.77
CA CYS A 63 10.15 12.67 13.38
C CYS A 63 10.97 13.17 14.58
N LYS A 64 11.51 14.37 14.48
CA LYS A 64 12.29 14.98 15.56
C LYS A 64 11.48 15.24 16.83
N THR A 65 10.16 15.40 16.70
CA THR A 65 9.28 15.73 17.83
C THR A 65 8.90 14.50 18.66
N CYS A 66 8.49 13.41 18.01
CA CYS A 66 8.00 12.22 18.73
C CYS A 66 8.95 11.03 18.70
N GLY A 67 10.09 11.11 17.99
CA GLY A 67 11.09 10.05 17.92
C GLY A 67 10.70 8.84 17.03
N HIS A 68 9.53 8.86 16.39
CA HIS A 68 9.10 7.76 15.55
C HIS A 68 9.68 7.80 14.14
N THR A 69 9.89 6.63 13.56
CA THR A 69 10.28 6.48 12.15
C THR A 69 9.12 5.98 11.32
N HIS A 70 9.04 6.45 10.06
CA HIS A 70 8.03 6.04 9.10
C HIS A 70 8.69 5.64 7.79
N ALA A 71 8.16 4.60 7.13
CA ALA A 71 8.54 4.24 5.77
C ALA A 71 7.62 4.98 4.79
N LEU A 72 8.20 5.58 3.75
CA LEU A 72 7.45 6.23 2.67
C LEU A 72 7.10 5.17 1.62
N LEU A 73 5.89 4.62 1.69
CA LEU A 73 5.41 3.61 0.73
C LEU A 73 4.50 4.25 -0.31
N LEU A 74 4.63 3.85 -1.58
CA LEU A 74 3.67 4.22 -2.62
C LEU A 74 2.30 3.59 -2.31
N SER A 75 1.22 4.21 -2.77
CA SER A 75 -0.14 3.68 -2.62
C SER A 75 -0.36 2.34 -3.36
N SER A 76 0.48 2.04 -4.36
CA SER A 76 0.52 0.74 -5.02
C SER A 76 1.08 -0.41 -4.16
N MET A 77 1.67 -0.10 -2.99
CA MET A 77 2.30 -1.08 -2.10
C MET A 77 1.46 -1.29 -0.85
N VAL A 78 1.09 -2.54 -0.58
CA VAL A 78 0.35 -2.88 0.66
C VAL A 78 1.33 -2.98 1.84
N PRO A 79 1.13 -2.25 2.95
CA PRO A 79 1.98 -2.37 4.14
C PRO A 79 2.08 -3.82 4.63
N TYR A 80 3.30 -4.26 4.95
CA TYR A 80 3.62 -5.62 5.42
C TYR A 80 3.37 -6.75 4.39
N SER A 81 3.11 -6.43 3.13
CA SER A 81 2.97 -7.40 2.04
C SER A 81 3.99 -7.14 0.95
N GLN A 82 4.53 -8.20 0.36
CA GLN A 82 5.37 -8.12 -0.84
C GLN A 82 4.53 -8.04 -2.12
N ILE A 83 3.23 -8.32 -2.02
CA ILE A 83 2.31 -8.37 -3.15
C ILE A 83 1.74 -6.97 -3.39
N PRO A 84 1.76 -6.45 -4.63
CA PRO A 84 1.21 -5.14 -4.97
C PRO A 84 -0.30 -5.03 -4.75
N LEU A 85 -0.78 -3.81 -4.54
CA LEU A 85 -2.20 -3.53 -4.31
C LEU A 85 -3.09 -4.03 -5.46
N VAL A 86 -2.69 -3.77 -6.69
CA VAL A 86 -3.45 -4.19 -7.89
C VAL A 86 -3.68 -5.71 -7.91
N LEU A 87 -2.67 -6.49 -7.54
CA LEU A 87 -2.81 -7.94 -7.49
C LEU A 87 -3.72 -8.39 -6.35
N HIS A 88 -3.67 -7.73 -5.18
CA HIS A 88 -4.66 -7.97 -4.12
C HIS A 88 -6.09 -7.73 -4.63
N VAL A 89 -6.31 -6.60 -5.30
CA VAL A 89 -7.64 -6.25 -5.87
C VAL A 89 -8.09 -7.29 -6.89
N ARG A 90 -7.24 -7.67 -7.84
CA ARG A 90 -7.56 -8.70 -8.87
C ARG A 90 -7.95 -10.04 -8.24
N LEU A 91 -7.17 -10.52 -7.27
CA LEU A 91 -7.44 -11.80 -6.60
C LEU A 91 -8.73 -11.76 -5.79
N ILE A 92 -8.98 -10.68 -5.07
CA ILE A 92 -10.20 -10.52 -4.28
C ILE A 92 -11.42 -10.35 -5.18
N HIS A 93 -11.30 -9.60 -6.27
CA HIS A 93 -12.37 -9.45 -7.25
C HIS A 93 -12.75 -10.80 -7.89
N ALA A 94 -11.75 -11.60 -8.29
CA ALA A 94 -11.98 -12.94 -8.81
C ALA A 94 -12.66 -13.85 -7.78
N TYR A 95 -12.29 -13.73 -6.50
CA TYR A 95 -12.94 -14.45 -5.41
C TYR A 95 -14.42 -14.05 -5.25
N GLU A 96 -14.73 -12.77 -5.23
CA GLU A 96 -16.10 -12.27 -5.03
C GLU A 96 -17.04 -12.62 -6.20
N HIS A 97 -16.49 -12.75 -7.41
CA HIS A 97 -17.25 -13.07 -8.63
C HIS A 97 -17.14 -14.54 -9.07
N GLU A 98 -16.51 -15.40 -8.27
CA GLU A 98 -16.33 -16.82 -8.55
C GLU A 98 -15.70 -17.13 -9.94
N THR A 99 -14.91 -16.18 -10.47
CA THR A 99 -14.30 -16.30 -11.80
C THR A 99 -13.08 -17.22 -11.86
N GLY A 100 -12.67 -17.75 -10.71
CA GLY A 100 -11.50 -18.61 -10.58
C GLY A 100 -10.17 -17.86 -10.60
N PHE A 101 -9.14 -18.51 -10.06
CA PHE A 101 -7.81 -17.89 -9.89
C PHE A 101 -6.80 -18.37 -10.92
N ARG A 102 -7.14 -19.42 -11.69
CA ARG A 102 -6.18 -20.13 -12.56
C ARG A 102 -5.43 -19.18 -13.48
N ASN A 103 -6.14 -18.30 -14.18
CA ASN A 103 -5.51 -17.38 -15.13
C ASN A 103 -4.64 -16.34 -14.42
N ILE A 104 -5.11 -15.81 -13.29
CA ILE A 104 -4.35 -14.83 -12.51
C ILE A 104 -3.08 -15.45 -11.96
N LEU A 105 -3.16 -16.67 -11.41
CA LEU A 105 -2.00 -17.37 -10.85
C LEU A 105 -1.03 -17.86 -11.93
N ALA A 106 -1.53 -18.19 -13.12
CA ALA A 106 -0.67 -18.56 -14.26
C ALA A 106 0.21 -17.37 -14.71
N GLU A 107 -0.32 -16.14 -14.61
CA GLU A 107 0.44 -14.92 -14.87
C GLU A 107 1.33 -14.49 -13.69
N GLN A 108 1.06 -15.02 -12.48
CA GLN A 108 1.65 -14.56 -11.20
C GLN A 108 2.28 -15.74 -10.46
N TYR A 109 3.19 -16.45 -11.09
CA TYR A 109 3.82 -17.66 -10.54
C TYR A 109 4.57 -17.46 -9.19
N LEU A 110 4.83 -16.22 -8.80
CA LEU A 110 5.40 -15.90 -7.49
C LEU A 110 4.37 -15.86 -6.36
N VAL A 111 3.08 -15.91 -6.68
CA VAL A 111 2.00 -15.96 -5.69
C VAL A 111 1.56 -17.41 -5.53
N ASP A 112 1.95 -18.01 -4.43
CA ASP A 112 1.56 -19.38 -4.10
C ASP A 112 0.14 -19.47 -3.49
N GLU A 113 -0.34 -20.69 -3.29
CA GLU A 113 -1.65 -20.95 -2.70
C GLU A 113 -1.79 -20.41 -1.27
N ASN A 114 -0.70 -20.38 -0.49
CA ASN A 114 -0.72 -19.87 0.88
C ASN A 114 -0.88 -18.36 0.89
N ASN A 115 -0.20 -17.66 -0.01
CA ASN A 115 -0.38 -16.23 -0.24
C ASN A 115 -1.85 -15.92 -0.61
N LEU A 116 -2.43 -16.67 -1.54
CA LEU A 116 -3.83 -16.51 -1.95
C LEU A 116 -4.78 -16.72 -0.78
N LYS A 117 -4.64 -17.84 -0.05
CA LYS A 117 -5.46 -18.14 1.15
C LYS A 117 -5.35 -17.02 2.19
N SER A 118 -4.14 -16.51 2.42
CA SER A 118 -3.90 -15.41 3.36
C SER A 118 -4.58 -14.13 2.91
N ILE A 119 -4.48 -13.76 1.62
CA ILE A 119 -5.14 -12.58 1.06
C ILE A 119 -6.65 -12.67 1.25
N ILE A 120 -7.27 -13.77 0.82
CA ILE A 120 -8.72 -13.96 0.91
C ILE A 120 -9.20 -13.98 2.37
N ARG A 121 -8.47 -14.68 3.26
CA ARG A 121 -8.79 -14.70 4.69
C ARG A 121 -8.75 -13.30 5.29
N ASN A 122 -7.69 -12.54 5.03
CA ASN A 122 -7.51 -11.18 5.56
C ASN A 122 -8.58 -10.21 5.02
N TYR A 123 -8.93 -10.34 3.75
CA TYR A 123 -10.03 -9.60 3.16
C TYR A 123 -11.35 -9.90 3.87
N ARG A 124 -11.73 -11.18 3.99
CA ARG A 124 -12.99 -11.58 4.62
C ARG A 124 -13.11 -11.13 6.06
N LEU A 125 -12.03 -11.28 6.85
CA LEU A 125 -12.04 -10.96 8.28
C LEU A 125 -11.98 -9.46 8.57
N HIS A 126 -11.30 -8.68 7.74
CA HIS A 126 -10.97 -7.30 8.10
C HIS A 126 -11.50 -6.24 7.15
N TRP A 127 -11.82 -6.59 5.90
CA TRP A 127 -12.10 -5.59 4.88
C TRP A 127 -13.46 -5.71 4.20
N LYS A 128 -13.99 -6.91 3.98
CA LYS A 128 -15.24 -7.12 3.23
C LYS A 128 -16.39 -6.25 3.78
N GLN A 129 -16.67 -6.35 5.07
CA GLN A 129 -17.76 -5.60 5.69
C GLN A 129 -17.52 -4.08 5.67
N ARG A 130 -16.27 -3.65 5.83
CA ARG A 130 -15.90 -2.23 5.75
C ARG A 130 -16.18 -1.64 4.37
N LEU A 131 -15.79 -2.35 3.31
CA LEU A 131 -16.03 -1.90 1.94
C LEU A 131 -17.52 -1.85 1.64
N LEU A 132 -18.27 -2.89 2.02
CA LEU A 132 -19.71 -2.95 1.81
C LEU A 132 -20.44 -1.82 2.55
N SER A 133 -20.13 -1.59 3.82
CA SER A 133 -20.78 -0.55 4.63
C SER A 133 -20.54 0.87 4.10
N MET A 134 -19.40 1.09 3.46
CA MET A 134 -19.01 2.39 2.90
C MET A 134 -19.18 2.49 1.38
N ARG A 135 -19.75 1.45 0.75
CA ARG A 135 -19.98 1.37 -0.70
C ARG A 135 -18.72 1.62 -1.53
N LEU A 136 -17.57 1.17 -1.04
CA LEU A 136 -16.31 1.26 -1.77
C LEU A 136 -16.19 0.11 -2.76
N TYR A 137 -15.98 0.43 -4.02
CA TYR A 137 -15.91 -0.53 -5.12
C TYR A 137 -14.47 -0.98 -5.38
N LEU A 138 -14.19 -2.28 -5.33
CA LEU A 138 -12.84 -2.84 -5.45
C LEU A 138 -12.08 -2.42 -6.72
N PRO A 139 -12.67 -2.51 -7.94
CA PRO A 139 -11.97 -2.14 -9.18
C PRO A 139 -11.65 -0.65 -9.31
N ASP A 140 -12.35 0.22 -8.61
CA ASP A 140 -12.03 1.65 -8.58
C ASP A 140 -10.93 1.93 -7.56
N ILE A 141 -9.69 1.62 -7.97
CA ILE A 141 -8.52 1.72 -7.10
C ILE A 141 -8.30 3.13 -6.52
N PRO A 142 -8.44 4.24 -7.29
CA PRO A 142 -8.34 5.58 -6.73
C PRO A 142 -9.31 5.84 -5.57
N SER A 143 -10.59 5.57 -5.80
CA SER A 143 -11.63 5.72 -4.76
C SER A 143 -11.44 4.75 -3.62
N LEU A 144 -10.99 3.53 -3.89
CA LEU A 144 -10.67 2.53 -2.87
C LEU A 144 -9.56 3.02 -1.93
N ILE A 145 -8.48 3.56 -2.48
CA ILE A 145 -7.35 4.08 -1.67
C ILE A 145 -7.80 5.27 -0.85
N SER A 146 -8.34 6.31 -1.50
CA SER A 146 -8.75 7.55 -0.84
C SER A 146 -9.84 7.28 0.22
N GLY A 147 -10.83 6.45 -0.11
CA GLY A 147 -11.89 6.05 0.80
C GLY A 147 -11.38 5.26 2.01
N CYS A 148 -10.47 4.30 1.81
CA CYS A 148 -9.89 3.55 2.92
C CYS A 148 -9.09 4.44 3.87
N PHE A 149 -8.36 5.44 3.35
CA PHE A 149 -7.64 6.37 4.20
C PHE A 149 -8.57 7.35 4.94
N SER A 150 -9.52 7.97 4.24
CA SER A 150 -10.43 8.94 4.85
C SER A 150 -11.33 8.32 5.91
N LEU A 151 -11.88 7.13 5.64
CA LEU A 151 -12.85 6.47 6.50
C LEU A 151 -12.24 5.62 7.61
N PHE A 152 -11.11 4.95 7.32
CA PHE A 152 -10.49 3.99 8.26
C PHE A 152 -9.09 4.39 8.69
N SER A 153 -8.53 5.46 8.16
CA SER A 153 -7.13 5.88 8.35
C SER A 153 -6.14 4.75 8.10
N ARG A 154 -6.43 3.91 7.11
CA ARG A 154 -5.62 2.72 6.77
C ARG A 154 -5.60 2.51 5.26
N GLN A 155 -4.49 2.01 4.76
CA GLN A 155 -4.46 1.51 3.39
C GLN A 155 -5.25 0.21 3.27
N PHE A 156 -5.92 0.03 2.13
CA PHE A 156 -6.60 -1.24 1.82
C PHE A 156 -5.67 -2.44 2.02
N MET A 157 -6.16 -3.49 2.60
CA MET A 157 -5.44 -4.70 3.01
C MET A 157 -4.38 -4.52 4.12
N GLN A 158 -4.22 -3.35 4.68
CA GLN A 158 -3.43 -3.17 5.90
C GLN A 158 -4.18 -3.75 7.10
N ILE A 159 -3.72 -4.88 7.64
CA ILE A 159 -4.34 -5.58 8.77
C ILE A 159 -3.77 -5.19 10.13
N LYS A 160 -2.47 -4.82 10.18
CA LYS A 160 -1.84 -4.38 11.42
C LYS A 160 -2.20 -2.92 11.70
N SER A 161 -2.59 -2.63 12.93
CA SER A 161 -2.69 -1.25 13.39
C SER A 161 -1.28 -0.74 13.64
N THR A 162 -0.92 0.36 12.97
CA THR A 162 0.24 1.14 13.34
C THR A 162 -0.26 2.47 13.86
N SER A 163 0.20 2.88 15.04
CA SER A 163 -0.09 4.22 15.57
C SER A 163 0.47 5.33 14.66
N ASN A 164 1.34 4.96 13.73
CA ASN A 164 2.14 5.88 12.91
C ASN A 164 1.74 5.76 11.44
N LYS A 165 0.69 6.46 11.04
CA LYS A 165 0.21 6.49 9.66
C LYS A 165 0.47 7.84 9.04
N LEU A 166 1.25 7.86 7.98
CA LEU A 166 1.38 9.00 7.09
C LEU A 166 0.63 8.69 5.80
N PHE A 167 -0.32 9.53 5.44
CA PHE A 167 -0.92 9.55 4.11
C PHE A 167 -0.59 10.89 3.48
N ILE A 168 -0.01 10.85 2.31
CA ILE A 168 0.49 12.02 1.61
C ILE A 168 -0.20 12.06 0.25
N LEU A 169 -1.01 13.08 0.03
CA LEU A 169 -1.53 13.41 -1.29
C LEU A 169 -0.44 14.14 -2.09
N PRO A 170 -0.37 13.97 -3.41
CA PRO A 170 0.44 14.82 -4.24
C PRO A 170 -0.06 16.26 -4.11
N THR A 171 0.85 17.19 -3.97
CA THR A 171 0.56 18.64 -3.99
C THR A 171 0.33 19.10 -5.40
#